data_9a25195bb673f55e1d8a4b31a4b43a09
#
_entry.id   9a25195bb673f55e1d8a4b31a4b43a09
#
_cell.length_a   1.000
_cell.length_b   1.000
_cell.length_c   1.000
_cell.angle_alpha   90.00
_cell.angle_beta   90.00
_cell.angle_gamma   90.00
#
_symmetry.space_group_name_H-M   'P 1'
#
loop_
_entity.id
_entity.type
_entity.pdbx_description
1 polymer ?
#
loop_
_entity_poly.entity_id
_entity_poly.type
_entity_poly.pdbx_seq_one_letter_code
_entity_poly.pdbx_strand_id
1 'polypeptide(L)'
;QVGPYNNIADNSCNIIRLISKVELPDSVELRQIAVPGVDMEAAQKTADSIMTALQAGTHFDSIAKKYNQPGTKNWITGKDYEGQMMDENNRKFIETVTTANTGSYNKIVLDGQGVIIAQVTDRKNFINKYNAAVIKRTYDFSKETYGKAYNDFSAFLAGNPKAEDIEANAQAAGYTVQTRNSMSSAEHNV
;
A
#
# COMPACT_ATOMS: atom_id res chain seq x y z
N GLN A 1 23.02 -6.39 1.16
CA GLN A 1 22.33 -6.20 2.45
C GLN A 1 22.68 -4.84 3.00
N VAL A 2 21.67 -4.10 3.47
CA VAL A 2 21.83 -2.80 4.13
C VAL A 2 21.17 -2.89 5.50
N GLY A 3 21.80 -2.30 6.51
CA GLY A 3 21.35 -2.29 7.88
C GLY A 3 22.15 -3.20 8.80
N PRO A 4 21.81 -3.23 10.10
CA PRO A 4 20.60 -2.62 10.66
C PRO A 4 20.64 -1.09 10.67
N TYR A 5 19.51 -0.44 10.42
CA TYR A 5 19.34 1.00 10.60
C TYR A 5 18.06 1.30 11.36
N ASN A 6 18.10 2.36 12.17
CA ASN A 6 16.95 2.79 12.96
C ASN A 6 16.14 3.83 12.17
N ASN A 7 14.84 3.60 12.09
CA ASN A 7 13.89 4.58 11.61
C ASN A 7 13.21 5.23 12.81
N ILE A 8 13.54 6.49 13.06
CA ILE A 8 13.04 7.24 14.21
C ILE A 8 11.55 7.58 14.03
N ALA A 9 11.09 7.74 12.78
CA ALA A 9 9.72 8.14 12.49
C ALA A 9 8.67 7.10 12.95
N ASP A 10 9.05 5.83 12.99
CA ASP A 10 8.15 4.72 13.37
C ASP A 10 8.75 3.80 14.44
N ASN A 11 9.79 4.25 15.12
CA ASN A 11 10.48 3.51 16.17
C ASN A 11 10.81 2.06 15.76
N SER A 12 11.46 1.89 14.59
CA SER A 12 11.81 0.57 14.11
C SER A 12 13.28 0.42 13.75
N CYS A 13 13.78 -0.79 13.91
CA CYS A 13 15.06 -1.24 13.39
C CYS A 13 14.81 -2.10 12.14
N ASN A 14 15.51 -1.79 11.05
CA ASN A 14 15.25 -2.39 9.75
C ASN A 14 16.52 -3.00 9.15
N ILE A 15 16.36 -4.16 8.54
CA ILE A 15 17.38 -4.80 7.69
C ILE A 15 16.76 -5.00 6.31
N ILE A 16 17.43 -4.51 5.27
CA ILE A 16 16.98 -4.61 3.89
C ILE A 16 17.94 -5.49 3.10
N ARG A 17 17.40 -6.44 2.36
CA ARG A 17 18.16 -7.26 1.43
C ARG A 17 17.57 -7.10 0.02
N LEU A 18 18.34 -6.58 -0.91
CA LEU A 18 17.98 -6.60 -2.32
C LEU A 18 17.93 -8.06 -2.83
N ILE A 19 16.79 -8.44 -3.41
CA ILE A 19 16.57 -9.77 -3.99
C ILE A 19 16.84 -9.72 -5.49
N SER A 20 16.23 -8.75 -6.19
CA SER A 20 16.41 -8.58 -7.62
C SER A 20 16.29 -7.13 -8.05
N LYS A 21 16.88 -6.84 -9.19
CA LYS A 21 16.75 -5.58 -9.93
C LYS A 21 16.33 -5.95 -11.35
N VAL A 22 15.28 -5.33 -11.84
CA VAL A 22 14.74 -5.56 -13.18
C VAL A 22 14.34 -4.24 -13.81
N GLU A 23 14.53 -4.11 -15.12
CA GLU A 23 14.04 -2.97 -15.87
C GLU A 23 12.61 -3.23 -16.33
N LEU A 24 11.67 -2.43 -15.86
CA LEU A 24 10.23 -2.53 -16.16
C LEU A 24 9.69 -1.18 -16.60
N PRO A 25 8.60 -1.16 -17.40
CA PRO A 25 7.95 0.09 -17.76
C PRO A 25 7.35 0.76 -16.51
N ASP A 26 7.53 2.08 -16.41
CA ASP A 26 6.82 2.88 -15.42
C ASP A 26 5.38 3.17 -15.86
N SER A 27 5.14 3.18 -17.16
CA SER A 27 3.82 3.46 -17.74
C SER A 27 3.41 2.32 -18.68
N VAL A 28 2.21 1.79 -18.47
CA VAL A 28 1.63 0.71 -19.27
C VAL A 28 0.25 1.14 -19.77
N GLU A 29 0.02 1.11 -21.09
CA GLU A 29 -1.32 1.26 -21.64
C GLU A 29 -1.94 -0.13 -21.75
N LEU A 30 -3.13 -0.27 -21.22
CA LEU A 30 -3.86 -1.52 -21.28
C LEU A 30 -5.36 -1.28 -21.47
N ARG A 31 -6.04 -2.33 -21.90
CA ARG A 31 -7.50 -2.45 -21.87
C ARG A 31 -7.88 -3.78 -21.23
N GLN A 32 -9.04 -3.85 -20.63
CA GLN A 32 -9.42 -5.01 -19.85
C GLN A 32 -10.90 -5.38 -20.01
N ILE A 33 -11.19 -6.66 -19.77
CA ILE A 33 -12.53 -7.21 -19.59
C ILE A 33 -12.55 -7.88 -18.22
N ALA A 34 -13.44 -7.42 -17.33
CA ALA A 34 -13.61 -7.99 -16.01
C ALA A 34 -14.76 -9.00 -16.02
N VAL A 35 -14.53 -10.18 -15.46
CA VAL A 35 -15.54 -11.22 -15.23
C VAL A 35 -15.75 -11.32 -13.73
N PRO A 36 -16.93 -10.92 -13.20
CA PRO A 36 -17.20 -10.92 -11.76
C PRO A 36 -17.10 -12.33 -11.14
N GLY A 37 -16.54 -12.40 -9.93
CA GLY A 37 -16.27 -13.64 -9.21
C GLY A 37 -17.36 -14.08 -8.24
N VAL A 38 -18.64 -13.89 -8.56
CA VAL A 38 -19.75 -14.37 -7.75
C VAL A 38 -19.66 -15.91 -7.60
N ASP A 39 -19.32 -16.59 -8.70
CA ASP A 39 -18.87 -17.97 -8.75
C ASP A 39 -17.52 -17.99 -9.47
N MET A 40 -16.45 -18.27 -8.74
CA MET A 40 -15.09 -18.22 -9.27
C MET A 40 -14.83 -19.30 -10.33
N GLU A 41 -15.45 -20.47 -10.23
CA GLU A 41 -15.29 -21.53 -11.23
C GLU A 41 -15.96 -21.14 -12.54
N ALA A 42 -17.18 -20.61 -12.48
CA ALA A 42 -17.88 -20.10 -13.64
C ALA A 42 -17.16 -18.88 -14.27
N ALA A 43 -16.62 -17.98 -13.44
CA ALA A 43 -15.83 -16.85 -13.89
C ALA A 43 -14.56 -17.27 -14.63
N GLN A 44 -13.85 -18.27 -14.15
CA GLN A 44 -12.67 -18.81 -14.83
C GLN A 44 -13.01 -19.47 -16.17
N LYS A 45 -14.07 -20.26 -16.25
CA LYS A 45 -14.55 -20.86 -17.50
C LYS A 45 -14.95 -19.80 -18.53
N THR A 46 -15.62 -18.74 -18.07
CA THR A 46 -16.00 -17.61 -18.91
C THR A 46 -14.75 -16.89 -19.44
N ALA A 47 -13.78 -16.63 -18.56
CA ALA A 47 -12.51 -16.00 -18.92
C ALA A 47 -11.71 -16.85 -19.93
N ASP A 48 -11.69 -18.17 -19.77
CA ASP A 48 -11.05 -19.09 -20.73
C ASP A 48 -11.72 -19.05 -22.10
N SER A 49 -13.05 -18.94 -22.15
CA SER A 49 -13.79 -18.77 -23.39
C SER A 49 -13.46 -17.44 -24.08
N ILE A 50 -13.34 -16.36 -23.29
CA ILE A 50 -12.90 -15.04 -23.80
C ILE A 50 -11.48 -15.12 -24.35
N MET A 51 -10.55 -15.71 -23.62
CA MET A 51 -9.17 -15.89 -24.06
C MET A 51 -9.07 -16.67 -25.37
N THR A 52 -9.81 -17.77 -25.48
CA THR A 52 -9.87 -18.58 -26.69
C THR A 52 -10.39 -17.77 -27.90
N ALA A 53 -11.46 -16.99 -27.71
CA ALA A 53 -12.01 -16.14 -28.75
C ALA A 53 -11.03 -15.04 -29.21
N LEU A 54 -10.32 -14.42 -28.25
CA LEU A 54 -9.30 -13.41 -28.54
C LEU A 54 -8.11 -14.00 -29.30
N GLN A 55 -7.65 -15.18 -28.90
CA GLN A 55 -6.55 -15.89 -29.57
C GLN A 55 -6.94 -16.36 -30.98
N ALA A 56 -8.23 -16.66 -31.20
CA ALA A 56 -8.77 -16.96 -32.51
C ALA A 56 -8.97 -15.75 -33.41
N GLY A 57 -8.61 -14.54 -32.94
CA GLY A 57 -8.64 -13.30 -33.72
C GLY A 57 -9.93 -12.48 -33.57
N THR A 58 -10.83 -12.82 -32.65
CA THR A 58 -12.01 -11.98 -32.38
C THR A 58 -11.57 -10.62 -31.83
N HIS A 59 -12.13 -9.55 -32.34
CA HIS A 59 -11.79 -8.19 -31.86
C HIS A 59 -12.15 -7.98 -30.40
N PHE A 60 -11.21 -7.43 -29.64
CA PHE A 60 -11.37 -7.16 -28.21
C PHE A 60 -12.62 -6.35 -27.90
N ASP A 61 -12.87 -5.28 -28.69
CA ASP A 61 -14.01 -4.40 -28.49
C ASP A 61 -15.37 -5.12 -28.69
N SER A 62 -15.41 -6.10 -29.59
CA SER A 62 -16.61 -6.90 -29.81
C SER A 62 -16.93 -7.79 -28.60
N ILE A 63 -15.89 -8.35 -28.00
CA ILE A 63 -16.05 -9.15 -26.78
C ILE A 63 -16.38 -8.25 -25.59
N ALA A 64 -15.69 -7.12 -25.42
CA ALA A 64 -15.97 -6.17 -24.34
C ALA A 64 -17.44 -5.71 -24.37
N LYS A 65 -17.95 -5.34 -25.54
CA LYS A 65 -19.38 -4.99 -25.73
C LYS A 65 -20.33 -6.10 -25.33
N LYS A 66 -20.02 -7.36 -25.65
CA LYS A 66 -20.83 -8.54 -25.23
C LYS A 66 -20.97 -8.64 -23.73
N TYR A 67 -19.96 -8.16 -22.98
CA TYR A 67 -19.95 -8.13 -21.50
C TYR A 67 -20.31 -6.76 -20.94
N ASN A 68 -20.91 -5.86 -21.75
CA ASN A 68 -21.31 -4.50 -21.36
C ASN A 68 -20.15 -3.64 -20.83
N GLN A 69 -18.96 -3.83 -21.38
CA GLN A 69 -17.77 -3.07 -20.99
C GLN A 69 -17.24 -2.23 -22.15
N PRO A 70 -16.68 -1.04 -21.87
CA PRO A 70 -16.27 -0.12 -22.92
C PRO A 70 -15.06 -0.60 -23.73
N GLY A 71 -14.23 -1.48 -23.18
CA GLY A 71 -12.99 -1.94 -23.82
C GLY A 71 -11.96 -0.85 -24.11
N THR A 72 -12.11 0.32 -23.46
CA THR A 72 -11.24 1.49 -23.65
C THR A 72 -9.83 1.23 -23.13
N LYS A 73 -8.86 1.85 -23.79
CA LYS A 73 -7.47 1.84 -23.34
C LYS A 73 -7.24 2.90 -22.28
N ASN A 74 -6.50 2.54 -21.26
CA ASN A 74 -6.12 3.42 -20.16
C ASN A 74 -4.65 3.24 -19.82
N TRP A 75 -3.98 4.32 -19.44
CA TRP A 75 -2.63 4.29 -18.90
C TRP A 75 -2.66 4.05 -17.40
N ILE A 76 -1.80 3.15 -16.94
CA ILE A 76 -1.42 3.01 -15.53
C ILE A 76 0.04 3.42 -15.42
N THR A 77 0.34 4.28 -14.46
CA THR A 77 1.71 4.78 -14.19
C THR A 77 2.18 4.38 -12.81
N GLY A 78 3.49 4.42 -12.56
CA GLY A 78 4.06 4.15 -11.24
C GLY A 78 3.40 4.97 -10.13
N LYS A 79 2.99 6.21 -10.41
CA LYS A 79 2.31 7.09 -9.44
C LYS A 79 0.96 6.54 -8.97
N ASP A 80 0.29 5.72 -9.77
CA ASP A 80 -1.03 5.18 -9.45
C ASP A 80 -0.96 4.06 -8.40
N TYR A 81 0.20 3.44 -8.22
CA TYR A 81 0.37 2.30 -7.31
C TYR A 81 1.59 2.37 -6.39
N GLU A 82 2.60 3.21 -6.68
CA GLU A 82 3.78 3.36 -5.81
C GLU A 82 3.44 4.08 -4.52
N GLY A 83 3.99 3.58 -3.41
CA GLY A 83 3.75 4.15 -2.08
C GLY A 83 2.43 3.76 -1.44
N GLN A 84 1.60 2.99 -2.11
CA GLN A 84 0.37 2.43 -1.55
C GLN A 84 0.62 1.02 -0.99
N MET A 85 -0.09 0.69 0.09
CA MET A 85 -0.12 -0.66 0.61
C MET A 85 -1.03 -1.50 -0.29
N MET A 86 -0.43 -2.24 -1.22
CA MET A 86 -1.18 -3.10 -2.14
C MET A 86 -1.52 -4.43 -1.48
N ASP A 87 -2.78 -4.84 -1.62
CA ASP A 87 -3.19 -6.21 -1.36
C ASP A 87 -2.60 -7.18 -2.41
N GLU A 88 -2.77 -8.47 -2.17
CA GLU A 88 -2.22 -9.49 -3.05
C GLU A 88 -2.81 -9.47 -4.47
N ASN A 89 -4.10 -9.17 -4.61
CA ASN A 89 -4.77 -9.06 -5.89
C ASN A 89 -4.23 -7.89 -6.72
N ASN A 90 -4.11 -6.71 -6.11
CA ASN A 90 -3.55 -5.54 -6.77
C ASN A 90 -2.09 -5.75 -7.16
N ARG A 91 -1.28 -6.36 -6.28
CA ARG A 91 0.10 -6.71 -6.60
C ARG A 91 0.19 -7.65 -7.79
N LYS A 92 -0.59 -8.72 -7.80
CA LYS A 92 -0.65 -9.70 -8.89
C LYS A 92 -1.06 -9.06 -10.22
N PHE A 93 -2.03 -8.13 -10.18
CA PHE A 93 -2.44 -7.38 -11.36
C PHE A 93 -1.29 -6.52 -11.90
N ILE A 94 -0.68 -5.68 -11.07
CA ILE A 94 0.42 -4.80 -11.46
C ILE A 94 1.63 -5.59 -11.97
N GLU A 95 2.04 -6.64 -11.26
CA GLU A 95 3.15 -7.51 -11.70
C GLU A 95 2.87 -8.12 -13.07
N THR A 96 1.65 -8.61 -13.30
CA THR A 96 1.28 -9.22 -14.58
C THR A 96 1.34 -8.20 -15.71
N VAL A 97 0.72 -7.02 -15.57
CA VAL A 97 0.64 -6.04 -16.67
C VAL A 97 1.98 -5.35 -16.94
N THR A 98 2.82 -5.16 -15.93
CA THR A 98 4.14 -4.52 -16.10
C THR A 98 5.18 -5.47 -16.72
N THR A 99 5.02 -6.78 -16.54
CA THR A 99 5.92 -7.80 -17.11
C THR A 99 5.44 -8.33 -18.46
N ALA A 100 4.15 -8.18 -18.78
CA ALA A 100 3.55 -8.68 -20.02
C ALA A 100 4.11 -7.99 -21.26
N ASN A 101 4.19 -8.71 -22.35
CA ASN A 101 4.60 -8.15 -23.65
C ASN A 101 3.47 -7.31 -24.28
N THR A 102 3.86 -6.29 -25.02
CA THR A 102 2.91 -5.50 -25.82
C THR A 102 2.16 -6.41 -26.81
N GLY A 103 0.84 -6.25 -26.88
CA GLY A 103 -0.06 -7.07 -27.70
C GLY A 103 -0.56 -8.34 -27.03
N SER A 104 0.05 -8.78 -25.92
CA SER A 104 -0.35 -10.03 -25.24
C SER A 104 -1.68 -9.89 -24.50
N TYR A 105 -2.44 -10.97 -24.48
CA TYR A 105 -3.62 -11.14 -23.63
C TYR A 105 -3.22 -11.91 -22.36
N ASN A 106 -3.62 -11.42 -21.20
CA ASN A 106 -3.25 -11.96 -19.91
C ASN A 106 -4.50 -12.21 -19.06
N LYS A 107 -4.69 -13.47 -18.63
CA LYS A 107 -5.75 -13.83 -17.68
C LYS A 107 -5.23 -13.69 -16.26
N ILE A 108 -5.87 -12.83 -15.46
CA ILE A 108 -5.47 -12.52 -14.09
C ILE A 108 -6.62 -12.94 -13.17
N VAL A 109 -6.41 -13.94 -12.36
CA VAL A 109 -7.39 -14.40 -11.36
C VAL A 109 -7.16 -13.58 -10.07
N LEU A 110 -8.18 -12.85 -9.65
CA LEU A 110 -8.21 -12.07 -8.43
C LEU A 110 -9.09 -12.78 -7.41
N ASP A 111 -8.49 -13.25 -6.33
CA ASP A 111 -9.17 -14.09 -5.35
C ASP A 111 -10.36 -13.36 -4.70
N GLY A 112 -11.53 -13.99 -4.76
CA GLY A 112 -12.79 -13.44 -4.24
C GLY A 112 -13.37 -12.25 -5.03
N GLN A 113 -12.71 -11.78 -6.09
CA GLN A 113 -13.16 -10.63 -6.89
C GLN A 113 -13.58 -11.03 -8.31
N GLY A 114 -12.89 -11.99 -8.92
CA GLY A 114 -13.18 -12.45 -10.27
C GLY A 114 -11.94 -12.64 -11.13
N VAL A 115 -12.13 -12.54 -12.44
CA VAL A 115 -11.04 -12.71 -13.41
C VAL A 115 -10.98 -11.51 -14.34
N ILE A 116 -9.79 -10.95 -14.54
CA ILE A 116 -9.54 -9.89 -15.52
C ILE A 116 -8.81 -10.47 -16.72
N ILE A 117 -9.28 -10.16 -17.92
CA ILE A 117 -8.55 -10.35 -19.17
C ILE A 117 -7.97 -9.00 -19.56
N ALA A 118 -6.67 -8.83 -19.41
CA ALA A 118 -5.95 -7.61 -19.75
C ALA A 118 -5.17 -7.78 -21.06
N GLN A 119 -5.25 -6.79 -21.94
CA GLN A 119 -4.34 -6.66 -23.07
C GLN A 119 -3.45 -5.45 -22.86
N VAL A 120 -2.14 -5.67 -22.80
CA VAL A 120 -1.15 -4.58 -22.83
C VAL A 120 -1.02 -4.08 -24.26
N THR A 121 -1.26 -2.79 -24.49
CA THR A 121 -1.26 -2.19 -25.83
C THR A 121 -0.05 -1.31 -26.10
N ASP A 122 0.54 -0.69 -25.06
CA ASP A 122 1.78 0.10 -25.16
C ASP A 122 2.54 0.09 -23.81
N ARG A 123 3.83 0.39 -23.87
CA ARG A 123 4.72 0.41 -22.69
C ARG A 123 5.75 1.53 -22.86
N LYS A 124 5.92 2.37 -21.81
CA LYS A 124 6.82 3.53 -21.84
C LYS A 124 7.61 3.70 -20.55
N ASN A 125 8.66 4.52 -20.63
CA ASN A 125 9.46 4.95 -19.49
C ASN A 125 10.02 3.77 -18.69
N PHE A 126 10.89 2.98 -19.32
CA PHE A 126 11.55 1.85 -18.65
C PHE A 126 12.48 2.36 -17.57
N ILE A 127 12.29 1.88 -16.36
CA ILE A 127 13.09 2.23 -15.18
C ILE A 127 13.50 0.99 -14.40
N ASN A 128 14.55 1.13 -13.60
CA ASN A 128 14.95 0.05 -12.70
C ASN A 128 13.96 -0.07 -11.54
N LYS A 129 13.31 -1.22 -11.43
CA LYS A 129 12.51 -1.63 -10.27
C LYS A 129 13.30 -2.60 -9.40
N TYR A 130 13.11 -2.50 -8.10
CA TYR A 130 13.86 -3.27 -7.11
C TYR A 130 12.91 -4.12 -6.28
N ASN A 131 13.16 -5.42 -6.19
CA ASN A 131 12.52 -6.29 -5.23
C ASN A 131 13.45 -6.44 -4.03
N ALA A 132 12.96 -6.14 -2.85
CA ALA A 132 13.74 -6.19 -1.62
C ALA A 132 12.94 -6.87 -0.49
N ALA A 133 13.60 -7.76 0.23
CA ALA A 133 13.09 -8.25 1.50
C ALA A 133 13.45 -7.27 2.61
N VAL A 134 12.46 -6.91 3.42
CA VAL A 134 12.64 -6.02 4.57
C VAL A 134 12.24 -6.78 5.83
N ILE A 135 13.18 -6.89 6.78
CA ILE A 135 12.90 -7.33 8.14
C ILE A 135 12.79 -6.07 8.97
N LYS A 136 11.60 -5.82 9.49
CA LYS A 136 11.30 -4.68 10.35
C LYS A 136 10.94 -5.16 11.74
N ARG A 137 11.56 -4.58 12.75
CA ARG A 137 11.20 -4.80 14.15
C ARG A 137 10.98 -3.46 14.82
N THR A 138 9.78 -3.22 15.31
CA THR A 138 9.48 -2.07 16.16
C THR A 138 10.11 -2.29 17.53
N TYR A 139 10.57 -1.22 18.14
CA TYR A 139 11.04 -1.21 19.53
C TYR A 139 10.23 -0.19 20.32
N ASP A 140 10.07 -0.48 21.58
CA ASP A 140 9.37 0.35 22.53
C ASP A 140 10.20 0.39 23.84
N PHE A 141 9.81 1.26 24.74
CA PHE A 141 10.47 1.33 26.05
C PHE A 141 10.26 0.04 26.85
N SER A 142 11.29 -0.36 27.61
CA SER A 142 11.13 -1.46 28.56
C SER A 142 10.12 -1.08 29.65
N LYS A 143 9.52 -2.10 30.30
CA LYS A 143 8.58 -1.87 31.39
C LYS A 143 9.21 -1.06 32.53
N GLU A 144 10.50 -1.27 32.81
CA GLU A 144 11.23 -0.53 33.83
C GLU A 144 11.41 0.95 33.42
N THR A 145 11.79 1.22 32.16
CA THR A 145 11.96 2.58 31.66
C THR A 145 10.64 3.35 31.70
N TYR A 146 9.56 2.69 31.19
CA TYR A 146 8.22 3.26 31.24
C TYR A 146 7.75 3.48 32.66
N GLY A 147 7.91 2.47 33.54
CA GLY A 147 7.52 2.56 34.95
C GLY A 147 8.26 3.67 35.71
N LYS A 148 9.56 3.83 35.44
CA LYS A 148 10.33 4.94 36.02
C LYS A 148 9.81 6.29 35.58
N ALA A 149 9.65 6.49 34.26
CA ALA A 149 9.14 7.75 33.69
C ALA A 149 7.75 8.09 34.22
N TYR A 150 6.85 7.09 34.32
CA TYR A 150 5.51 7.26 34.87
C TYR A 150 5.54 7.66 36.35
N ASN A 151 6.37 7.02 37.15
CA ASN A 151 6.50 7.32 38.57
C ASN A 151 7.09 8.72 38.79
N ASP A 152 8.14 9.10 38.04
CA ASP A 152 8.75 10.42 38.09
C ASP A 152 7.72 11.51 37.72
N PHE A 153 6.93 11.31 36.65
CA PHE A 153 5.88 12.22 36.26
C PHE A 153 4.74 12.31 37.28
N SER A 154 4.33 11.17 37.86
CA SER A 154 3.28 11.13 38.89
C SER A 154 3.73 11.84 40.17
N ALA A 155 4.99 11.69 40.58
CA ALA A 155 5.56 12.42 41.71
C ALA A 155 5.64 13.93 41.45
N PHE A 156 5.98 14.33 40.20
CA PHE A 156 5.96 15.73 39.81
C PHE A 156 4.56 16.33 39.93
N LEU A 157 3.52 15.63 39.40
CA LEU A 157 2.12 16.10 39.49
C LEU A 157 1.65 16.18 40.96
N ALA A 158 2.00 15.20 41.79
CA ALA A 158 1.65 15.23 43.20
C ALA A 158 2.29 16.41 43.96
N GLY A 159 3.50 16.81 43.56
CA GLY A 159 4.19 17.98 44.13
C GLY A 159 3.68 19.32 43.58
N ASN A 160 2.92 19.32 42.45
CA ASN A 160 2.44 20.51 41.79
C ASN A 160 0.92 20.41 41.50
N PRO A 161 0.06 20.52 42.54
CA PRO A 161 -1.37 20.22 42.42
C PRO A 161 -2.17 21.28 41.67
N LYS A 162 -1.59 22.48 41.39
CA LYS A 162 -2.26 23.55 40.66
C LYS A 162 -1.61 23.74 39.29
N ALA A 163 -2.38 24.21 38.33
CA ALA A 163 -1.91 24.49 36.96
C ALA A 163 -0.74 25.48 36.95
N GLU A 164 -0.81 26.53 37.77
CA GLU A 164 0.23 27.53 37.88
C GLU A 164 1.55 26.96 38.40
N ASP A 165 1.50 26.01 39.34
CA ASP A 165 2.69 25.31 39.90
C ASP A 165 3.33 24.43 38.82
N ILE A 166 2.47 23.72 38.00
CA ILE A 166 2.92 22.90 36.89
C ILE A 166 3.64 23.78 35.84
N GLU A 167 3.02 24.90 35.42
CA GLU A 167 3.61 25.81 34.45
C GLU A 167 4.96 26.37 34.93
N ALA A 168 5.06 26.74 36.21
CA ALA A 168 6.28 27.30 36.77
C ALA A 168 7.43 26.28 36.90
N ASN A 169 7.13 25.01 37.21
CA ASN A 169 8.13 24.02 37.61
C ASN A 169 8.43 22.99 36.50
N ALA A 170 7.59 22.86 35.47
CA ALA A 170 7.72 21.81 34.43
C ALA A 170 9.05 21.87 33.70
N GLN A 171 9.48 23.06 33.27
CA GLN A 171 10.72 23.21 32.51
C GLN A 171 11.95 22.79 33.31
N ALA A 172 12.01 23.13 34.61
CA ALA A 172 13.09 22.73 35.47
C ALA A 172 13.12 21.21 35.74
N ALA A 173 11.94 20.56 35.68
CA ALA A 173 11.78 19.12 35.79
C ALA A 173 11.95 18.37 34.46
N GLY A 174 12.24 19.07 33.35
CA GLY A 174 12.42 18.50 32.01
C GLY A 174 11.12 18.20 31.24
N TYR A 175 9.99 18.76 31.67
CA TYR A 175 8.71 18.61 31.01
C TYR A 175 8.37 19.83 30.14
N THR A 176 7.63 19.58 29.05
CA THR A 176 7.11 20.65 28.17
C THR A 176 5.63 20.84 28.46
N VAL A 177 5.22 22.08 28.73
CA VAL A 177 3.81 22.45 28.91
C VAL A 177 3.26 22.99 27.61
N GLN A 178 2.11 22.48 27.20
CA GLN A 178 1.31 23.01 26.10
C GLN A 178 0.00 23.53 26.68
N THR A 179 -0.24 24.83 26.52
CA THR A 179 -1.48 25.46 26.97
C THR A 179 -2.44 25.56 25.80
N ARG A 180 -3.63 25.01 25.95
CA ARG A 180 -4.74 25.17 24.98
C ARG A 180 -5.86 25.96 25.62
N ASN A 181 -6.07 27.16 25.07
CA ASN A 181 -7.16 28.04 25.51
C ASN A 181 -8.46 27.73 24.76
N SER A 182 -9.59 27.96 25.41
CA SER A 182 -10.91 27.89 24.80
C SER A 182 -11.32 26.51 24.26
N MET A 183 -11.21 25.50 25.11
CA MET A 183 -11.74 24.15 24.81
C MET A 183 -13.26 24.11 24.99
N SER A 184 -13.97 23.51 24.04
CA SER A 184 -15.40 23.20 24.16
C SER A 184 -15.62 21.79 24.69
N SER A 185 -16.79 21.56 25.31
CA SER A 185 -17.15 20.22 25.82
C SER A 185 -17.32 19.16 24.73
N ALA A 186 -17.36 19.55 23.46
CA ALA A 186 -17.43 18.63 22.30
C ALA A 186 -16.07 18.17 21.80
N GLU A 187 -14.96 18.72 22.31
CA GLU A 187 -13.62 18.34 21.92
C GLU A 187 -13.12 17.17 22.77
N HIS A 188 -12.97 16.00 22.16
CA HIS A 188 -12.54 14.78 22.84
C HIS A 188 -11.04 14.44 22.67
N ASN A 189 -10.31 15.15 21.78
CA ASN A 189 -8.89 14.95 21.54
C ASN A 189 -8.10 16.19 22.02
N VAL A 190 -7.33 15.98 23.05
CA VAL A 190 -6.40 16.98 23.63
C VAL A 190 -4.97 16.64 23.21
#